data_1c2211307c518eb6dbaf76299c425fb6
#
_entry.id   1c2211307c518eb6dbaf76299c425fb6
#
_cell.length_a   1.000
_cell.length_b   1.000
_cell.length_c   1.000
_cell.angle_alpha   90.00
_cell.angle_beta   90.00
_cell.angle_gamma   90.00
#
_symmetry.space_group_name_H-M   'P 1'
#
loop_
_entity.id
_entity.type
_entity.pdbx_description
1 polymer ?
#
loop_
_entity_poly.entity_id
_entity_poly.type
_entity_poly.pdbx_seq_one_letter_code
_entity_poly.pdbx_strand_id
1 'polypeptide(L)'
;MASKKISYNDLKKEQDNSQLAAAFMAGKSVVSSNTGFEKVKIESIRDDPKGDFVEIFPFNEKAAKEISESMIAKGYDKTQVIHLCKIMEEPDTMESPIRLDGAHRVAAARMAGIEEIPAYIHTFETRTEALIYAYELQLLRRNLEPYQKLDAMEKLDQLKNPGKKIDGEQPTGKSSEEIAGVLGVSPRTAERMRNIINNADEETLEAVKSGEMSISKADKITNEKKKYKKNKSDNDDDISESLSTNEGTPAGL
;
A
#
# COMPACT_ATOMS: atom_id res chain seq x y z
N MET A 1 -14.11 -11.80 -30.92
CA MET A 1 -12.73 -12.19 -30.52
C MET A 1 -12.73 -12.42 -29.02
N ALA A 2 -12.46 -13.63 -28.56
CA ALA A 2 -12.46 -13.96 -27.14
C ALA A 2 -11.20 -13.34 -26.50
N SER A 3 -11.35 -12.45 -25.52
CA SER A 3 -10.22 -11.91 -24.78
C SER A 3 -9.61 -13.01 -23.91
N LYS A 4 -8.37 -13.34 -24.17
CA LYS A 4 -7.60 -14.34 -23.42
C LYS A 4 -7.44 -13.81 -21.98
N LYS A 5 -8.03 -14.50 -21.00
CA LYS A 5 -7.80 -14.19 -19.58
C LYS A 5 -6.37 -14.57 -19.24
N ILE A 6 -5.59 -13.62 -18.75
CA ILE A 6 -4.23 -13.86 -18.29
C ILE A 6 -4.32 -14.18 -16.80
N SER A 7 -3.78 -15.32 -16.39
CA SER A 7 -3.71 -15.74 -14.98
C SER A 7 -2.56 -14.99 -14.27
N TYR A 8 -2.71 -14.72 -12.97
CA TYR A 8 -1.63 -14.19 -12.14
C TYR A 8 -0.35 -15.07 -12.22
N ASN A 9 -0.53 -16.39 -12.29
CA ASN A 9 0.58 -17.33 -12.43
C ASN A 9 1.26 -17.26 -13.79
N ASP A 10 0.53 -16.88 -14.86
CA ASP A 10 1.12 -16.64 -16.17
C ASP A 10 1.97 -15.38 -16.17
N LEU A 11 1.55 -14.34 -15.42
CA LEU A 11 2.32 -13.10 -15.26
C LEU A 11 3.58 -13.30 -14.40
N LYS A 12 3.53 -14.15 -13.39
CA LYS A 12 4.68 -14.50 -12.54
C LYS A 12 5.75 -15.28 -13.31
N LYS A 13 5.36 -16.14 -14.26
CA LYS A 13 6.29 -16.92 -15.10
C LYS A 13 7.11 -16.07 -16.06
N GLU A 14 6.62 -14.90 -16.45
CA GLU A 14 7.31 -14.03 -17.41
C GLU A 14 8.20 -12.98 -16.77
N GLN A 15 8.35 -12.95 -15.42
CA GLN A 15 9.25 -12.08 -14.64
C GLN A 15 9.20 -10.57 -15.00
N ASP A 16 8.11 -10.10 -15.60
CA ASP A 16 7.98 -8.71 -16.01
C ASP A 16 6.83 -8.02 -15.28
N ASN A 17 7.15 -7.40 -14.12
CA ASN A 17 6.21 -6.62 -13.32
C ASN A 17 5.59 -5.44 -14.12
N SER A 18 6.21 -5.03 -15.24
CA SER A 18 5.68 -4.01 -16.13
C SER A 18 4.39 -4.46 -16.82
N GLN A 19 4.27 -5.74 -17.11
CA GLN A 19 3.06 -6.31 -17.70
C GLN A 19 1.89 -6.38 -16.70
N LEU A 20 2.20 -6.56 -15.41
CA LEU A 20 1.20 -6.54 -14.33
C LEU A 20 0.58 -5.14 -14.21
N ALA A 21 1.43 -4.12 -14.17
CA ALA A 21 0.98 -2.73 -14.15
C ALA A 21 0.22 -2.34 -15.42
N ALA A 22 0.69 -2.77 -16.59
CA ALA A 22 0.01 -2.52 -17.86
C ALA A 22 -1.31 -3.26 -17.98
N ALA A 23 -1.41 -4.50 -17.50
CA ALA A 23 -2.65 -5.27 -17.47
C ALA A 23 -3.69 -4.63 -16.53
N PHE A 24 -3.23 -4.10 -15.41
CA PHE A 24 -4.05 -3.38 -14.45
C PHE A 24 -4.54 -2.04 -15.02
N MET A 25 -3.66 -1.25 -15.63
CA MET A 25 -4.00 0.02 -16.29
C MET A 25 -4.92 -0.17 -17.51
N ALA A 26 -4.87 -1.34 -18.16
CA ALA A 26 -5.77 -1.69 -19.27
C ALA A 26 -7.13 -2.22 -18.80
N GLY A 27 -7.45 -2.18 -17.50
CA GLY A 27 -8.68 -2.74 -16.92
C GLY A 27 -8.77 -4.27 -17.04
N LYS A 28 -7.65 -4.93 -17.30
CA LYS A 28 -7.56 -6.39 -17.27
C LYS A 28 -7.37 -6.82 -15.84
N SER A 29 -8.44 -7.32 -15.23
CA SER A 29 -8.40 -7.92 -13.90
C SER A 29 -7.29 -8.97 -13.83
N VAL A 30 -6.27 -8.72 -13.02
CA VAL A 30 -5.30 -9.74 -12.59
C VAL A 30 -6.04 -10.63 -11.61
N VAL A 31 -6.65 -11.66 -12.14
CA VAL A 31 -7.44 -12.57 -11.34
C VAL A 31 -6.67 -13.87 -11.21
N SER A 32 -6.45 -14.28 -9.97
CA SER A 32 -6.02 -15.64 -9.67
C SER A 32 -6.90 -16.63 -10.45
N SER A 33 -6.35 -17.76 -10.81
CA SER A 33 -6.96 -18.77 -11.69
C SER A 33 -8.34 -19.29 -11.23
N ASN A 34 -8.90 -18.77 -10.15
CA ASN A 34 -10.16 -19.21 -9.58
C ASN A 34 -10.90 -18.06 -8.88
N THR A 35 -11.24 -16.99 -9.61
CA THR A 35 -12.17 -15.98 -9.11
C THR A 35 -13.57 -16.37 -9.46
N GLY A 36 -14.26 -16.93 -8.48
CA GLY A 36 -15.68 -17.14 -8.55
C GLY A 36 -16.42 -15.95 -7.94
N PHE A 37 -17.46 -15.48 -8.64
CA PHE A 37 -18.49 -14.70 -8.01
C PHE A 37 -19.44 -15.67 -7.33
N GLU A 38 -19.53 -15.61 -6.02
CA GLU A 38 -20.35 -16.51 -5.21
C GLU A 38 -21.24 -15.73 -4.26
N LYS A 39 -22.36 -16.33 -3.87
CA LYS A 39 -23.11 -15.89 -2.72
C LYS A 39 -22.54 -16.59 -1.48
N VAL A 40 -22.13 -15.81 -0.50
CA VAL A 40 -21.58 -16.34 0.74
C VAL A 40 -22.49 -15.99 1.92
N LYS A 41 -22.64 -16.94 2.84
CA LYS A 41 -23.35 -16.71 4.09
C LYS A 41 -22.56 -15.73 4.95
N ILE A 42 -23.24 -14.71 5.47
CA ILE A 42 -22.60 -13.67 6.29
C ILE A 42 -21.94 -14.26 7.55
N GLU A 43 -22.54 -15.28 8.14
CA GLU A 43 -22.01 -15.98 9.32
C GLU A 43 -20.68 -16.70 9.06
N SER A 44 -20.42 -17.11 7.80
CA SER A 44 -19.17 -17.77 7.42
C SER A 44 -18.03 -16.80 7.12
N ILE A 45 -18.31 -15.48 7.04
CA ILE A 45 -17.30 -14.48 6.74
C ILE A 45 -16.51 -14.17 8.00
N ARG A 46 -15.22 -14.48 7.98
CA ARG A 46 -14.28 -14.19 9.05
C ARG A 46 -13.50 -12.93 8.76
N ASP A 47 -13.18 -12.20 9.81
CA ASP A 47 -12.21 -11.11 9.76
C ASP A 47 -10.79 -11.69 9.81
N ASP A 48 -9.83 -10.91 9.34
CA ASP A 48 -8.43 -11.28 9.41
C ASP A 48 -7.96 -11.36 10.88
N PRO A 49 -7.54 -12.54 11.37
CA PRO A 49 -7.11 -12.70 12.77
C PRO A 49 -5.80 -11.94 13.08
N LYS A 50 -5.01 -11.60 12.06
CA LYS A 50 -3.78 -10.80 12.21
C LYS A 50 -4.04 -9.28 12.16
N GLY A 51 -5.21 -8.86 11.68
CA GLY A 51 -5.62 -7.47 11.63
C GLY A 51 -5.09 -6.67 10.44
N ASP A 52 -4.18 -7.21 9.64
CA ASP A 52 -3.50 -6.47 8.57
C ASP A 52 -4.47 -5.84 7.54
N PHE A 53 -5.52 -6.59 7.15
CA PHE A 53 -6.52 -6.06 6.21
C PHE A 53 -7.45 -5.02 6.83
N VAL A 54 -7.61 -5.03 8.16
CA VAL A 54 -8.42 -4.03 8.87
C VAL A 54 -7.73 -2.68 8.85
N GLU A 55 -6.39 -2.65 8.98
CA GLU A 55 -5.60 -1.41 8.92
C GLU A 55 -5.67 -0.74 7.55
N ILE A 56 -5.71 -1.55 6.47
CA ILE A 56 -5.83 -1.01 5.10
C ILE A 56 -7.17 -0.33 4.87
N PHE A 57 -8.25 -0.86 5.48
CA PHE A 57 -9.63 -0.41 5.28
C PHE A 57 -10.26 0.00 6.61
N PRO A 58 -9.95 1.20 7.13
CA PRO A 58 -10.46 1.65 8.41
C PRO A 58 -12.00 1.62 8.46
N PHE A 59 -12.52 1.09 9.57
CA PHE A 59 -13.94 0.91 9.77
C PHE A 59 -14.58 2.16 10.37
N ASN A 60 -15.75 2.54 9.83
CA ASN A 60 -16.58 3.62 10.33
C ASN A 60 -18.00 3.10 10.63
N GLU A 61 -18.33 3.02 11.90
CA GLU A 61 -19.61 2.48 12.37
C GLU A 61 -20.82 3.29 11.87
N LYS A 62 -20.71 4.62 11.83
CA LYS A 62 -21.77 5.48 11.31
C LYS A 62 -22.07 5.19 9.84
N ALA A 63 -21.03 5.05 9.02
CA ALA A 63 -21.20 4.68 7.61
C ALA A 63 -21.82 3.29 7.45
N ALA A 64 -21.44 2.33 8.28
CA ALA A 64 -22.06 0.99 8.26
C ALA A 64 -23.55 1.05 8.61
N LYS A 65 -23.95 1.89 9.59
CA LYS A 65 -25.33 2.08 9.97
C LYS A 65 -26.16 2.72 8.84
N GLU A 66 -25.67 3.77 8.21
CA GLU A 66 -26.32 4.41 7.06
C GLU A 66 -26.54 3.43 5.90
N ILE A 67 -25.55 2.59 5.63
CA ILE A 67 -25.63 1.52 4.62
C ILE A 67 -26.70 0.49 5.04
N SER A 68 -26.75 0.10 6.32
CA SER A 68 -27.75 -0.85 6.85
C SER A 68 -29.17 -0.32 6.68
N GLU A 69 -29.42 0.92 6.99
CA GLU A 69 -30.73 1.57 6.81
C GLU A 69 -31.16 1.53 5.33
N SER A 70 -30.23 1.78 4.42
CA SER A 70 -30.48 1.65 2.98
C SER A 70 -30.77 0.20 2.58
N MET A 71 -30.05 -0.79 3.16
CA MET A 71 -30.29 -2.21 2.89
C MET A 71 -31.63 -2.69 3.41
N ILE A 72 -32.08 -2.21 4.56
CA ILE A 72 -33.42 -2.51 5.10
C ILE A 72 -34.50 -1.97 4.18
N ALA A 73 -34.32 -0.74 3.67
CA ALA A 73 -35.32 -0.08 2.84
C ALA A 73 -35.39 -0.64 1.40
N LYS A 74 -34.27 -1.03 0.81
CA LYS A 74 -34.14 -1.34 -0.64
C LYS A 74 -33.61 -2.74 -0.94
N GLY A 75 -33.22 -3.49 0.09
CA GLY A 75 -32.46 -4.73 -0.08
C GLY A 75 -30.97 -4.51 -0.37
N TYR A 76 -30.24 -5.61 -0.45
CA TYR A 76 -28.80 -5.56 -0.80
C TYR A 76 -28.59 -5.25 -2.27
N ASP A 77 -27.80 -4.25 -2.58
CA ASP A 77 -27.39 -3.97 -3.96
C ASP A 77 -26.36 -5.01 -4.43
N LYS A 78 -26.82 -5.90 -5.30
CA LYS A 78 -26.02 -7.02 -5.82
C LYS A 78 -24.81 -6.59 -6.64
N THR A 79 -24.73 -5.32 -7.05
CA THR A 79 -23.57 -4.76 -7.75
C THR A 79 -22.42 -4.43 -6.80
N GLN A 80 -22.72 -4.32 -5.50
CA GLN A 80 -21.78 -3.99 -4.43
C GLN A 80 -21.23 -5.26 -3.80
N VAL A 81 -20.31 -5.92 -4.50
CA VAL A 81 -19.66 -7.15 -4.02
C VAL A 81 -18.62 -6.86 -2.94
N ILE A 82 -18.38 -7.84 -2.07
CA ILE A 82 -17.26 -7.84 -1.13
C ILE A 82 -16.12 -8.68 -1.70
N HIS A 83 -14.93 -8.52 -1.14
CA HIS A 83 -13.76 -9.31 -1.51
C HIS A 83 -13.32 -10.18 -0.33
N LEU A 84 -13.20 -11.46 -0.58
CA LEU A 84 -12.68 -12.47 0.34
C LEU A 84 -11.39 -13.04 -0.24
N CYS A 85 -10.51 -13.55 0.61
CA CYS A 85 -9.30 -14.22 0.16
C CYS A 85 -9.08 -15.57 0.84
N LYS A 86 -8.46 -16.46 0.07
CA LYS A 86 -7.84 -17.70 0.47
C LYS A 86 -6.34 -17.55 0.26
N ILE A 87 -5.52 -17.98 1.21
CA ILE A 87 -4.07 -17.87 1.18
C ILE A 87 -3.49 -19.27 1.33
N MET A 88 -2.74 -19.75 0.32
CA MET A 88 -2.26 -21.13 0.29
C MET A 88 -1.31 -21.47 1.44
N GLU A 89 -0.49 -20.51 1.87
CA GLU A 89 0.40 -20.69 3.04
C GLU A 89 -0.34 -20.63 4.38
N GLU A 90 -1.65 -20.30 4.40
CA GLU A 90 -2.53 -20.27 5.57
C GLU A 90 -3.71 -21.23 5.37
N PRO A 91 -3.54 -22.53 5.69
CA PRO A 91 -4.55 -23.57 5.38
C PRO A 91 -5.96 -23.27 5.90
N ASP A 92 -6.07 -22.62 7.06
CA ASP A 92 -7.35 -22.24 7.66
C ASP A 92 -8.17 -21.31 6.76
N THR A 93 -7.51 -20.51 5.92
CA THR A 93 -8.18 -19.60 4.98
C THR A 93 -8.73 -20.34 3.78
N MET A 94 -8.18 -21.51 3.45
CA MET A 94 -8.66 -22.34 2.35
C MET A 94 -10.03 -22.93 2.62
N GLU A 95 -10.29 -23.32 3.88
CA GLU A 95 -11.57 -23.84 4.33
C GLU A 95 -12.58 -22.71 4.59
N SER A 96 -12.13 -21.64 5.23
CA SER A 96 -12.95 -20.49 5.58
C SER A 96 -12.27 -19.18 5.17
N PRO A 97 -12.64 -18.61 4.00
CA PRO A 97 -12.04 -17.40 3.49
C PRO A 97 -12.15 -16.22 4.47
N ILE A 98 -11.10 -15.40 4.53
CA ILE A 98 -11.09 -14.18 5.33
C ILE A 98 -11.47 -12.98 4.50
N ARG A 99 -12.09 -11.99 5.15
CA ARG A 99 -12.49 -10.75 4.49
C ARG A 99 -11.28 -9.90 4.15
N LEU A 100 -11.14 -9.61 2.86
CA LEU A 100 -10.11 -8.72 2.34
C LEU A 100 -10.63 -7.28 2.23
N ASP A 101 -11.83 -7.06 1.67
CA ASP A 101 -12.51 -5.75 1.61
C ASP A 101 -14.02 -5.89 1.80
N GLY A 102 -14.67 -4.80 2.21
CA GLY A 102 -16.11 -4.71 2.36
C GLY A 102 -16.60 -4.73 3.81
N ALA A 103 -15.78 -4.32 4.76
CA ALA A 103 -16.11 -4.28 6.20
C ALA A 103 -17.47 -3.63 6.50
N HIS A 104 -17.68 -2.42 5.95
CA HIS A 104 -18.94 -1.68 6.14
C HIS A 104 -20.14 -2.44 5.61
N ARG A 105 -20.00 -3.09 4.43
CA ARG A 105 -21.11 -3.85 3.79
C ARG A 105 -21.45 -5.12 4.57
N VAL A 106 -20.45 -5.83 5.07
CA VAL A 106 -20.66 -7.01 5.91
C VAL A 106 -21.34 -6.64 7.23
N ALA A 107 -20.86 -5.59 7.91
CA ALA A 107 -21.47 -5.09 9.14
C ALA A 107 -22.90 -4.61 8.90
N ALA A 108 -23.14 -3.84 7.86
CA ALA A 108 -24.46 -3.34 7.48
C ALA A 108 -25.44 -4.47 7.16
N ALA A 109 -24.99 -5.48 6.43
CA ALA A 109 -25.81 -6.64 6.09
C ALA A 109 -26.18 -7.48 7.32
N ARG A 110 -25.25 -7.64 8.30
CA ARG A 110 -25.56 -8.25 9.60
C ARG A 110 -26.64 -7.47 10.36
N MET A 111 -26.52 -6.15 10.42
CA MET A 111 -27.52 -5.27 11.06
C MET A 111 -28.89 -5.33 10.35
N ALA A 112 -28.89 -5.47 9.03
CA ALA A 112 -30.09 -5.58 8.21
C ALA A 112 -30.73 -6.97 8.19
N GLY A 113 -30.14 -7.98 8.85
CA GLY A 113 -30.64 -9.36 8.87
C GLY A 113 -30.54 -10.07 7.52
N ILE A 114 -29.61 -9.67 6.67
CA ILE A 114 -29.37 -10.31 5.37
C ILE A 114 -28.49 -11.55 5.60
N GLU A 115 -28.91 -12.70 5.08
CA GLU A 115 -28.21 -13.98 5.31
C GLU A 115 -27.07 -14.21 4.34
N GLU A 116 -27.21 -13.79 3.09
CA GLU A 116 -26.23 -14.04 2.03
C GLU A 116 -25.95 -12.77 1.23
N ILE A 117 -24.67 -12.56 0.92
CA ILE A 117 -24.22 -11.44 0.09
C ILE A 117 -23.27 -11.92 -1.03
N PRO A 118 -23.21 -11.18 -2.16
CA PRO A 118 -22.30 -11.51 -3.24
C PRO A 118 -20.85 -11.19 -2.86
N ALA A 119 -19.95 -12.09 -3.19
CA ALA A 119 -18.53 -11.97 -2.93
C ALA A 119 -17.68 -12.40 -4.12
N TYR A 120 -16.53 -11.78 -4.30
CA TYR A 120 -15.42 -12.33 -5.06
C TYR A 120 -14.47 -13.04 -4.10
N ILE A 121 -14.14 -14.30 -4.36
CA ILE A 121 -13.16 -15.07 -3.61
C ILE A 121 -11.87 -15.12 -4.43
N HIS A 122 -10.81 -14.56 -3.89
CA HIS A 122 -9.48 -14.54 -4.49
C HIS A 122 -8.60 -15.59 -3.81
N THR A 123 -7.74 -16.26 -4.58
CA THR A 123 -6.76 -17.19 -4.03
C THR A 123 -5.36 -16.66 -4.29
N PHE A 124 -4.56 -16.53 -3.25
CA PHE A 124 -3.18 -16.06 -3.29
C PHE A 124 -2.24 -17.17 -2.81
N GLU A 125 -1.01 -17.20 -3.31
CA GLU A 125 0.01 -18.11 -2.82
C GLU A 125 0.46 -17.68 -1.43
N THR A 126 0.73 -16.39 -1.25
CA THR A 126 1.26 -15.82 -0.01
C THR A 126 0.38 -14.71 0.55
N ARG A 127 0.52 -14.46 1.86
CA ARG A 127 -0.11 -13.32 2.51
C ARG A 127 0.35 -11.98 1.95
N THR A 128 1.63 -11.89 1.59
CA THR A 128 2.21 -10.70 0.96
C THR A 128 1.48 -10.33 -0.33
N GLU A 129 1.17 -11.30 -1.18
CA GLU A 129 0.40 -11.07 -2.40
C GLU A 129 -1.01 -10.57 -2.10
N ALA A 130 -1.68 -11.16 -1.11
CA ALA A 130 -3.00 -10.72 -0.69
C ALA A 130 -3.00 -9.28 -0.16
N LEU A 131 -1.97 -8.90 0.61
CA LEU A 131 -1.80 -7.53 1.11
C LEU A 131 -1.53 -6.52 -0.01
N ILE A 132 -0.63 -6.85 -0.95
CA ILE A 132 -0.39 -6.00 -2.12
C ILE A 132 -1.69 -5.75 -2.88
N TYR A 133 -2.47 -6.82 -3.14
CA TYR A 133 -3.76 -6.70 -3.81
C TYR A 133 -4.76 -5.84 -3.02
N ALA A 134 -4.80 -5.98 -1.69
CA ALA A 134 -5.66 -5.16 -0.84
C ALA A 134 -5.30 -3.67 -0.91
N TYR A 135 -4.00 -3.33 -0.90
CA TYR A 135 -3.53 -1.95 -1.10
C TYR A 135 -3.91 -1.44 -2.49
N GLU A 136 -3.78 -2.25 -3.53
CA GLU A 136 -4.21 -1.89 -4.89
C GLU A 136 -5.70 -1.57 -4.94
N LEU A 137 -6.56 -2.38 -4.31
CA LEU A 137 -8.00 -2.11 -4.20
C LEU A 137 -8.30 -0.79 -3.47
N GLN A 138 -7.57 -0.50 -2.39
CA GLN A 138 -7.72 0.76 -1.65
C GLN A 138 -7.33 1.96 -2.50
N LEU A 139 -6.24 1.85 -3.25
CA LEU A 139 -5.71 2.93 -4.08
C LEU A 139 -6.59 3.25 -5.29
N LEU A 140 -7.36 2.26 -5.77
CA LEU A 140 -8.37 2.46 -6.82
C LEU A 140 -9.58 3.28 -6.35
N ARG A 141 -9.76 3.46 -5.06
CA ARG A 141 -10.79 4.35 -4.53
C ARG A 141 -10.43 5.81 -4.87
N ARG A 142 -11.30 6.50 -5.59
CA ARG A 142 -11.04 7.78 -6.25
C ARG A 142 -10.70 8.98 -5.35
N ASN A 143 -10.81 8.85 -4.03
CA ASN A 143 -10.72 9.98 -3.09
C ASN A 143 -9.75 9.71 -1.93
N LEU A 144 -8.58 9.14 -2.21
CA LEU A 144 -7.54 9.02 -1.19
C LEU A 144 -6.88 10.37 -0.92
N GLU A 145 -6.86 10.74 0.34
CA GLU A 145 -6.10 11.89 0.81
C GLU A 145 -4.59 11.69 0.59
N PRO A 146 -3.82 12.77 0.44
CA PRO A 146 -2.37 12.66 0.19
C PRO A 146 -1.62 11.80 1.21
N TYR A 147 -2.00 11.85 2.48
CA TYR A 147 -1.37 11.06 3.53
C TYR A 147 -1.67 9.55 3.39
N GLN A 148 -2.90 9.19 2.98
CA GLN A 148 -3.27 7.78 2.76
C GLN A 148 -2.44 7.16 1.63
N LYS A 149 -2.13 7.96 0.59
CA LYS A 149 -1.23 7.53 -0.48
C LYS A 149 0.20 7.37 0.02
N LEU A 150 0.64 8.24 0.94
CA LEU A 150 1.97 8.16 1.56
C LEU A 150 2.11 6.89 2.39
N ASP A 151 1.15 6.60 3.27
CA ASP A 151 1.12 5.40 4.10
C ASP A 151 1.07 4.12 3.24
N ALA A 152 0.22 4.11 2.19
CA ALA A 152 0.14 2.98 1.26
C ALA A 152 1.46 2.76 0.51
N MET A 153 2.15 3.82 0.12
CA MET A 153 3.46 3.73 -0.52
C MET A 153 4.51 3.12 0.41
N GLU A 154 4.56 3.58 1.65
CA GLU A 154 5.49 3.05 2.65
C GLU A 154 5.29 1.53 2.85
N LYS A 155 4.04 1.11 3.03
CA LYS A 155 3.69 -0.31 3.19
C LYS A 155 3.98 -1.13 1.94
N LEU A 156 3.67 -0.63 0.74
CA LEU A 156 3.99 -1.32 -0.51
C LEU A 156 5.50 -1.46 -0.73
N ASP A 157 6.29 -0.45 -0.41
CA ASP A 157 7.75 -0.53 -0.48
C ASP A 157 8.30 -1.59 0.49
N GLN A 158 7.77 -1.66 1.71
CA GLN A 158 8.14 -2.69 2.70
C GLN A 158 7.79 -4.11 2.24
N LEU A 159 6.58 -4.30 1.68
CA LEU A 159 6.10 -5.60 1.19
C LEU A 159 6.88 -6.09 -0.04
N LYS A 160 7.20 -5.18 -0.97
CA LYS A 160 7.93 -5.53 -2.20
C LYS A 160 9.43 -5.71 -1.99
N ASN A 161 10.00 -5.15 -0.92
CA ASN A 161 11.43 -5.19 -0.63
C ASN A 161 11.71 -5.63 0.83
N PRO A 162 11.28 -6.82 1.26
CA PRO A 162 11.49 -7.28 2.62
C PRO A 162 13.00 -7.39 2.92
N GLY A 163 13.46 -6.71 3.97
CA GLY A 163 14.85 -6.77 4.44
C GLY A 163 15.82 -5.74 3.87
N LYS A 164 15.41 -4.91 2.92
CA LYS A 164 16.17 -3.69 2.61
C LYS A 164 15.81 -2.64 3.65
N LYS A 165 16.67 -2.49 4.66
CA LYS A 165 16.73 -1.24 5.42
C LYS A 165 16.92 -0.12 4.40
N ILE A 166 16.15 0.93 4.56
CA ILE A 166 16.19 2.14 3.74
C ILE A 166 17.47 2.93 4.11
N ASP A 167 18.64 2.31 3.91
CA ASP A 167 19.92 2.95 4.02
C ASP A 167 20.42 3.31 2.62
N GLY A 168 20.22 4.59 2.28
CA GLY A 168 21.05 5.36 1.35
C GLY A 168 21.00 5.05 -0.14
N GLU A 169 20.68 3.86 -0.60
CA GLU A 169 20.58 3.53 -2.02
C GLU A 169 19.13 3.51 -2.48
N GLN A 170 18.78 4.49 -3.29
CA GLN A 170 17.45 4.58 -3.89
C GLN A 170 17.18 3.36 -4.78
N PRO A 171 16.02 2.70 -4.66
CA PRO A 171 15.60 1.68 -5.62
C PRO A 171 15.53 2.35 -7.01
N THR A 172 16.30 1.84 -7.95
CA THR A 172 16.40 2.38 -9.31
C THR A 172 15.05 2.32 -10.05
N GLY A 173 14.70 3.40 -10.69
CA GLY A 173 13.60 3.74 -11.64
C GLY A 173 12.40 2.81 -11.82
N LYS A 174 12.59 1.51 -12.04
CA LYS A 174 11.49 0.57 -12.32
C LYS A 174 10.50 0.40 -11.16
N SER A 175 10.98 0.33 -9.93
CA SER A 175 10.12 0.20 -8.74
C SER A 175 9.27 1.47 -8.50
N SER A 176 9.78 2.65 -8.86
CA SER A 176 9.03 3.91 -8.75
C SER A 176 7.91 4.00 -9.77
N GLU A 177 8.11 3.51 -10.99
CA GLU A 177 7.09 3.49 -12.04
C GLU A 177 5.94 2.53 -11.70
N GLU A 178 6.26 1.34 -11.20
CA GLU A 178 5.26 0.35 -10.76
C GLU A 178 4.39 0.88 -9.63
N ILE A 179 5.02 1.41 -8.59
CA ILE A 179 4.30 1.97 -7.44
C ILE A 179 3.52 3.21 -7.85
N ALA A 180 4.07 4.06 -8.71
CA ALA A 180 3.36 5.22 -9.26
C ALA A 180 2.08 4.82 -10.00
N GLY A 181 2.15 3.75 -10.80
CA GLY A 181 0.99 3.19 -11.48
C GLY A 181 -0.10 2.73 -10.51
N VAL A 182 0.29 1.99 -9.47
CA VAL A 182 -0.63 1.53 -8.42
C VAL A 182 -1.24 2.70 -7.65
N LEU A 183 -0.43 3.70 -7.27
CA LEU A 183 -0.88 4.89 -6.54
C LEU A 183 -1.71 5.87 -7.38
N GLY A 184 -1.76 5.69 -8.70
CA GLY A 184 -2.41 6.64 -9.61
C GLY A 184 -1.75 8.03 -9.58
N VAL A 185 -0.43 8.08 -9.40
CA VAL A 185 0.37 9.30 -9.37
C VAL A 185 1.45 9.27 -10.45
N SER A 186 2.06 10.43 -10.74
CA SER A 186 3.21 10.44 -11.65
C SER A 186 4.44 9.78 -10.99
N PRO A 187 5.37 9.17 -11.76
CA PRO A 187 6.63 8.63 -11.23
C PRO A 187 7.40 9.65 -10.38
N ARG A 188 7.42 10.90 -10.82
CA ARG A 188 8.04 12.01 -10.09
C ARG A 188 7.36 12.29 -8.75
N THR A 189 6.03 12.12 -8.66
CA THR A 189 5.30 12.25 -7.40
C THR A 189 5.63 11.09 -6.46
N ALA A 190 5.71 9.88 -6.98
CA ALA A 190 6.12 8.71 -6.20
C ALA A 190 7.55 8.85 -5.64
N GLU A 191 8.49 9.36 -6.43
CA GLU A 191 9.86 9.67 -5.98
C GLU A 191 9.88 10.71 -4.85
N ARG A 192 9.08 11.78 -4.97
CA ARG A 192 8.94 12.78 -3.90
C ARG A 192 8.36 12.19 -2.62
N MET A 193 7.32 11.38 -2.75
CA MET A 193 6.71 10.69 -1.60
C MET A 193 7.73 9.78 -0.90
N ARG A 194 8.50 9.00 -1.65
CA ARG A 194 9.57 8.16 -1.13
C ARG A 194 10.67 8.99 -0.44
N ASN A 195 11.07 10.12 -1.03
CA ASN A 195 12.02 11.02 -0.41
C ASN A 195 11.52 11.57 0.93
N ILE A 196 10.24 11.91 1.03
CA ILE A 196 9.61 12.37 2.28
C ILE A 196 9.62 11.25 3.31
N ILE A 197 9.16 10.04 2.96
CA ILE A 197 9.12 8.88 3.86
C ILE A 197 10.51 8.60 4.45
N ASN A 198 11.55 8.63 3.64
CA ASN A 198 12.89 8.22 4.03
C ASN A 198 13.70 9.32 4.74
N ASN A 199 13.37 10.59 4.54
CA ASN A 199 14.30 11.67 4.86
C ASN A 199 13.66 12.89 5.53
N ALA A 200 12.33 12.98 5.57
CA ALA A 200 11.67 14.07 6.27
C ALA A 200 11.80 13.88 7.78
N ASP A 201 11.80 14.98 8.51
CA ASP A 201 11.61 14.96 9.94
C ASP A 201 10.12 14.75 10.28
N GLU A 202 9.89 14.39 11.54
CA GLU A 202 8.57 14.07 12.06
C GLU A 202 7.57 15.22 11.85
N GLU A 203 8.00 16.47 12.09
CA GLU A 203 7.19 17.68 11.90
C GLU A 203 6.70 17.80 10.44
N THR A 204 7.61 17.64 9.48
CA THR A 204 7.28 17.69 8.05
C THR A 204 6.34 16.54 7.64
N LEU A 205 6.57 15.35 8.20
CA LEU A 205 5.74 14.17 7.93
C LEU A 205 4.32 14.34 8.48
N GLU A 206 4.19 14.83 9.73
CA GLU A 206 2.89 15.12 10.33
C GLU A 206 2.13 16.23 9.61
N ALA A 207 2.81 17.28 9.15
CA ALA A 207 2.17 18.34 8.36
C ALA A 207 1.64 17.85 7.01
N VAL A 208 2.26 16.81 6.42
CA VAL A 208 1.70 16.14 5.23
C VAL A 208 0.52 15.26 5.61
N LYS A 209 0.62 14.53 6.73
CA LYS A 209 -0.46 13.63 7.22
C LYS A 209 -1.71 14.40 7.63
N SER A 210 -1.55 15.57 8.24
CA SER A 210 -2.69 16.45 8.59
C SER A 210 -3.29 17.20 7.39
N GLY A 211 -2.62 17.15 6.23
CA GLY A 211 -3.04 17.89 5.03
C GLY A 211 -2.64 19.37 5.02
N GLU A 212 -1.92 19.85 6.03
CA GLU A 212 -1.43 21.24 6.13
C GLU A 212 -0.32 21.52 5.11
N MET A 213 0.38 20.46 4.67
CA MET A 213 1.48 20.58 3.72
C MET A 213 1.31 19.68 2.51
N SER A 214 1.50 20.26 1.32
CA SER A 214 1.50 19.47 0.09
C SER A 214 2.79 18.65 -0.07
N ILE A 215 2.71 17.50 -0.75
CA ILE A 215 3.85 16.61 -1.06
C ILE A 215 4.98 17.39 -1.74
N SER A 216 4.67 18.32 -2.64
CA SER A 216 5.69 19.12 -3.35
C SER A 216 6.43 20.08 -2.42
N LYS A 217 5.75 20.66 -1.42
CA LYS A 217 6.35 21.56 -0.43
C LYS A 217 7.20 20.77 0.56
N ALA A 218 6.69 19.65 1.04
CA ALA A 218 7.40 18.76 1.95
C ALA A 218 8.71 18.22 1.33
N ASP A 219 8.66 17.79 0.07
CA ASP A 219 9.85 17.35 -0.67
C ASP A 219 10.93 18.45 -0.78
N LYS A 220 10.55 19.71 -1.04
CA LYS A 220 11.50 20.83 -1.06
C LYS A 220 12.16 21.04 0.30
N ILE A 221 11.37 21.09 1.38
CA ILE A 221 11.88 21.27 2.75
C ILE A 221 12.82 20.12 3.12
N THR A 222 12.45 18.88 2.81
CA THR A 222 13.28 17.69 3.06
C THR A 222 14.61 17.79 2.33
N ASN A 223 14.63 18.22 1.06
CA ASN A 223 15.85 18.38 0.28
C ASN A 223 16.73 19.53 0.78
N GLU A 224 16.15 20.63 1.25
CA GLU A 224 16.89 21.75 1.85
C GLU A 224 17.56 21.34 3.18
N LYS A 225 16.83 20.63 4.04
CA LYS A 225 17.37 20.11 5.30
C LYS A 225 18.49 19.08 5.07
N LYS A 226 18.37 18.23 4.04
CA LYS A 226 19.44 17.31 3.63
C LYS A 226 20.72 18.03 3.18
N LYS A 227 20.60 19.06 2.35
CA LYS A 227 21.74 19.87 1.91
C LYS A 227 22.44 20.55 3.08
N TYR A 228 21.67 21.09 4.01
CA TYR A 228 22.23 21.72 5.21
C TYR A 228 23.01 20.74 6.08
N LYS A 229 22.46 19.53 6.32
CA LYS A 229 23.16 18.49 7.09
C LYS A 229 24.45 18.06 6.42
N LYS A 230 24.45 17.87 5.09
CA LYS A 230 25.63 17.47 4.33
C LYS A 230 26.73 18.55 4.40
N ASN A 231 26.39 19.81 4.17
CA ASN A 231 27.38 20.90 4.23
C ASN A 231 27.96 21.07 5.64
N LYS A 232 27.21 20.74 6.69
CA LYS A 232 27.72 20.78 8.05
C LYS A 232 28.70 19.65 8.35
N SER A 233 28.43 18.41 7.87
CA SER A 233 29.35 17.29 8.03
C SER A 233 30.67 17.52 7.29
N ASP A 234 30.61 18.02 6.05
CA ASP A 234 31.79 18.30 5.24
C ASP A 234 32.67 19.42 5.87
N ASN A 235 32.08 20.39 6.58
CA ASN A 235 32.84 21.43 7.30
C ASN A 235 33.44 20.93 8.62
N ASP A 236 32.77 19.99 9.33
CA ASP A 236 33.30 19.44 10.58
C ASP A 236 34.48 18.48 10.34
N ASP A 237 34.49 17.78 9.18
CA ASP A 237 35.60 16.92 8.75
C ASP A 237 36.85 17.77 8.36
N ASP A 238 36.68 18.87 7.64
CA ASP A 238 37.77 19.80 7.29
C ASP A 238 38.45 20.44 8.52
N ILE A 239 37.66 20.72 9.59
CA ILE A 239 38.20 21.25 10.83
C ILE A 239 39.00 20.20 11.60
N SER A 240 38.56 18.93 11.58
CA SER A 240 39.26 17.83 12.25
C SER A 240 40.60 17.49 11.57
N GLU A 241 40.67 17.57 10.24
CA GLU A 241 41.88 17.33 9.47
C GLU A 241 42.92 18.43 9.64
N SER A 242 42.46 19.69 9.77
CA SER A 242 43.36 20.84 10.01
C SER A 242 43.98 20.90 11.43
N LEU A 243 43.35 20.26 12.40
CA LEU A 243 43.86 20.15 13.79
C LEU A 243 44.84 19.00 13.97
N SER A 244 44.83 17.97 13.13
CA SER A 244 45.72 16.81 13.25
C SER A 244 47.11 17.03 12.64
N THR A 245 47.33 18.10 11.86
CA THR A 245 48.62 18.37 11.17
C THR A 245 49.57 19.31 11.91
N ASN A 246 49.23 19.76 13.13
CA ASN A 246 50.01 20.79 13.84
C ASN A 246 50.66 20.33 15.16
N GLU A 247 50.94 19.04 15.34
CA GLU A 247 51.87 18.57 16.36
C GLU A 247 53.30 18.52 15.81
N GLY A 248 53.93 19.70 15.89
CA GLY A 248 55.32 19.92 15.49
C GLY A 248 56.28 19.22 16.42
N THR A 249 57.24 18.59 15.81
CA THR A 249 58.45 17.98 16.33
C THR A 249 59.20 18.93 17.31
N PRO A 250 59.53 18.52 18.51
CA PRO A 250 60.49 19.27 19.31
C PRO A 250 61.89 18.96 18.80
N ALA A 251 62.61 20.04 18.43
CA ALA A 251 64.03 20.02 18.11
C ALA A 251 64.84 19.59 19.32
N GLY A 252 65.68 18.59 19.13
CA GLY A 252 66.64 18.14 20.12
C GLY A 252 67.81 19.12 20.32
N LEU A 253 68.32 19.12 21.50
CA LEU A 253 69.69 19.43 21.88
C LEU A 253 70.30 18.18 22.51
#